data_83da376047c7920509c71061623e6a74
#
_entry.id   83da376047c7920509c71061623e6a74
#
_cell.length_a   1.000
_cell.length_b   1.000
_cell.length_c   1.000
_cell.angle_alpha   90.00
_cell.angle_beta   90.00
_cell.angle_gamma   90.00
#
_symmetry.space_group_name_H-M   'P 1'
#
loop_
_entity.id
_entity.type
_entity.pdbx_description
1 polymer ?
#
loop_
_entity_poly.entity_id
_entity_poly.type
_entity_poly.pdbx_seq_one_letter_code
_entity_poly.pdbx_strand_id
1 'polypeptide(L)'
;CISLSVENKIDNNFSEAALHINETGYHGTPEFPVAIYLDDVSNKYVNWHWHEEFEIGFVTEGSVILGCGNRSYQMECGDIFFINSNVLHSMHRNSSHKFAIFKSIAFHSSLISDNVTSIFYTKYLFPILSNVHFKECIINKEQPAYQSILEILENIWDDTYFENTDYELKVRNGLSTLFGILNQIR
;
A
#
# COMPACT_ATOMS: atom_id res chain seq x y z
N CYS A 1 5.56 -8.98 -10.59
CA CYS A 1 5.41 -7.52 -10.54
C CYS A 1 5.69 -6.92 -11.89
N ILE A 2 4.72 -6.28 -12.47
CA ILE A 2 4.99 -5.33 -13.53
C ILE A 2 5.10 -3.98 -12.81
N SER A 3 6.33 -3.65 -12.38
CA SER A 3 6.63 -2.30 -11.94
C SER A 3 6.68 -1.42 -13.18
N LEU A 4 5.85 -0.43 -13.26
CA LEU A 4 5.87 0.57 -14.33
C LEU A 4 6.87 1.70 -14.06
N SER A 5 7.57 1.64 -12.96
CA SER A 5 8.68 2.55 -12.67
C SER A 5 9.95 1.75 -12.38
N VAL A 6 10.88 1.73 -13.34
CA VAL A 6 12.32 1.42 -13.23
C VAL A 6 12.71 0.01 -12.76
N GLU A 7 13.38 -0.67 -13.67
CA GLU A 7 14.29 -1.81 -13.57
C GLU A 7 14.57 -2.38 -12.18
N ASN A 8 13.85 -3.43 -11.78
CA ASN A 8 14.33 -4.35 -10.79
C ASN A 8 15.27 -5.38 -11.44
N LYS A 9 16.58 -5.18 -11.31
CA LYS A 9 17.55 -6.23 -11.52
C LYS A 9 17.36 -7.29 -10.43
N ILE A 10 16.77 -8.41 -10.80
CA ILE A 10 16.74 -9.61 -9.95
C ILE A 10 18.12 -10.25 -10.06
N ASP A 11 18.98 -9.99 -9.09
CA ASP A 11 20.22 -10.77 -8.90
C ASP A 11 19.87 -12.07 -8.19
N ASN A 12 20.00 -13.17 -8.94
CA ASN A 12 19.90 -14.54 -8.46
C ASN A 12 21.15 -14.90 -7.61
N ASN A 13 21.15 -14.60 -6.33
CA ASN A 13 22.08 -15.17 -5.36
C ASN A 13 21.37 -15.51 -4.05
N PHE A 14 21.02 -16.77 -3.91
CA PHE A 14 20.25 -17.34 -2.77
C PHE A 14 21.01 -17.38 -1.43
N SER A 15 22.23 -16.91 -1.32
CA SER A 15 23.03 -17.00 -0.10
C SER A 15 23.19 -15.73 0.71
N GLU A 16 22.73 -14.57 0.24
CA GLU A 16 22.77 -13.29 0.98
C GLU A 16 21.41 -12.71 1.32
N ALA A 17 20.32 -13.38 0.97
CA ALA A 17 18.94 -12.89 1.07
C ALA A 17 18.38 -12.74 2.50
N ALA A 18 19.17 -13.06 3.54
CA ALA A 18 18.70 -12.99 4.92
C ALA A 18 18.89 -11.60 5.59
N LEU A 19 19.45 -10.60 4.90
CA LEU A 19 19.87 -9.34 5.54
C LEU A 19 19.18 -8.06 5.03
N HIS A 20 18.33 -8.10 4.02
CA HIS A 20 17.65 -6.90 3.52
C HIS A 20 16.13 -7.02 3.64
N ILE A 21 15.65 -6.93 4.89
CA ILE A 21 14.21 -6.80 5.20
C ILE A 21 13.75 -5.34 5.01
N ASN A 22 14.70 -4.39 5.03
CA ASN A 22 14.42 -2.99 4.70
C ASN A 22 14.50 -2.80 3.18
N GLU A 23 13.40 -2.38 2.57
CA GLU A 23 13.38 -1.96 1.17
C GLU A 23 14.00 -0.56 1.06
N THR A 24 15.25 -0.49 0.60
CA THR A 24 16.05 0.75 0.54
C THR A 24 15.72 1.63 -0.68
N GLY A 25 14.73 1.27 -1.47
CA GLY A 25 14.27 2.03 -2.63
C GLY A 25 13.23 3.09 -2.25
N TYR A 26 13.29 4.27 -2.88
CA TYR A 26 12.21 5.25 -2.77
C TYR A 26 11.02 4.80 -3.64
N HIS A 27 9.81 4.84 -3.07
CA HIS A 27 8.58 4.69 -3.82
C HIS A 27 8.18 6.05 -4.40
N GLY A 28 8.34 6.22 -5.71
CA GLY A 28 8.14 7.49 -6.42
C GLY A 28 9.42 8.35 -6.49
N THR A 29 9.27 9.65 -6.45
CA THR A 29 10.38 10.62 -6.47
C THR A 29 10.35 11.50 -5.22
N PRO A 30 11.46 12.20 -4.85
CA PRO A 30 11.44 13.13 -3.74
C PRO A 30 10.40 14.25 -3.88
N GLU A 31 10.10 14.68 -5.12
CA GLU A 31 9.10 15.71 -5.41
C GLU A 31 7.68 15.16 -5.38
N PHE A 32 7.50 13.88 -5.74
CA PHE A 32 6.21 13.19 -5.73
C PHE A 32 6.40 11.75 -5.21
N PRO A 33 6.39 11.56 -3.88
CA PRO A 33 6.71 10.30 -3.24
C PRO A 33 5.51 9.34 -3.24
N VAL A 34 5.09 8.94 -4.43
CA VAL A 34 3.99 7.98 -4.70
C VAL A 34 4.42 7.01 -5.78
N ALA A 35 4.14 5.73 -5.58
CA ALA A 35 4.29 4.70 -6.60
C ALA A 35 3.06 3.78 -6.61
N ILE A 36 2.72 3.27 -7.80
CA ILE A 36 1.66 2.28 -7.98
C ILE A 36 2.24 0.96 -8.45
N TYR A 37 1.65 -0.14 -8.00
CA TYR A 37 2.09 -1.49 -8.34
C TYR A 37 0.91 -2.36 -8.74
N LEU A 38 1.11 -3.14 -9.79
CA LEU A 38 0.25 -4.26 -10.15
C LEU A 38 1.04 -5.54 -9.93
N ASP A 39 0.73 -6.26 -8.86
CA ASP A 39 1.45 -7.44 -8.44
C ASP A 39 0.69 -8.72 -8.76
N ASP A 40 1.29 -9.56 -9.59
CA ASP A 40 0.87 -10.93 -9.82
C ASP A 40 1.73 -11.88 -8.97
N VAL A 41 1.16 -12.35 -7.85
CA VAL A 41 1.79 -13.31 -6.94
C VAL A 41 1.28 -14.74 -7.15
N SER A 42 0.67 -15.04 -8.30
CA SER A 42 0.16 -16.38 -8.63
C SER A 42 1.24 -17.45 -8.60
N ASN A 43 2.47 -17.12 -9.02
CA ASN A 43 3.62 -18.04 -9.07
C ASN A 43 4.87 -17.50 -8.36
N LYS A 44 4.74 -16.42 -7.65
CA LYS A 44 5.81 -15.78 -6.85
C LYS A 44 5.22 -15.21 -5.58
N TYR A 45 6.02 -14.54 -4.79
CA TYR A 45 5.60 -13.89 -3.56
C TYR A 45 6.36 -12.57 -3.38
N VAL A 46 5.77 -11.65 -2.63
CA VAL A 46 6.44 -10.48 -2.08
C VAL A 46 7.03 -10.92 -0.75
N ASN A 47 8.35 -10.92 -0.66
CA ASN A 47 9.08 -11.31 0.55
C ASN A 47 8.75 -10.42 1.73
N TRP A 48 9.06 -10.88 2.94
CA TRP A 48 9.04 -10.06 4.14
C TRP A 48 9.94 -8.83 3.97
N HIS A 49 9.35 -7.65 4.08
CA HIS A 49 10.04 -6.35 3.97
C HIS A 49 9.29 -5.29 4.76
N TRP A 50 9.90 -4.15 4.94
CA TRP A 50 9.29 -2.95 5.49
C TRP A 50 9.90 -1.71 4.83
N HIS A 51 9.15 -0.63 4.78
CA HIS A 51 9.54 0.68 4.23
C HIS A 51 8.84 1.81 5.01
N GLU A 52 9.31 3.05 4.83
CA GLU A 52 8.77 4.21 5.53
C GLU A 52 7.42 4.68 4.97
N GLU A 53 7.09 4.29 3.76
CA GLU A 53 5.82 4.62 3.13
C GLU A 53 4.66 3.87 3.76
N PHE A 54 3.47 4.43 3.65
CA PHE A 54 2.22 3.69 3.77
C PHE A 54 1.99 2.88 2.51
N GLU A 55 1.34 1.74 2.64
CA GLU A 55 0.86 0.99 1.49
C GLU A 55 -0.64 0.72 1.63
N ILE A 56 -1.39 0.98 0.56
CA ILE A 56 -2.80 0.67 0.48
C ILE A 56 -3.12 0.08 -0.88
N GLY A 57 -4.00 -0.92 -0.92
CA GLY A 57 -4.36 -1.54 -2.18
C GLY A 57 -5.57 -2.45 -2.06
N PHE A 58 -5.85 -3.17 -3.13
CA PHE A 58 -6.98 -4.09 -3.19
C PHE A 58 -6.68 -5.28 -4.11
N VAL A 59 -7.26 -6.43 -3.76
CA VAL A 59 -7.14 -7.66 -4.55
C VAL A 59 -8.03 -7.54 -5.79
N THR A 60 -7.43 -7.71 -6.97
CA THR A 60 -8.15 -7.62 -8.25
C THR A 60 -8.56 -8.98 -8.80
N GLU A 61 -7.80 -10.05 -8.45
CA GLU A 61 -8.12 -11.42 -8.90
C GLU A 61 -7.63 -12.45 -7.89
N GLY A 62 -8.46 -13.47 -7.65
CA GLY A 62 -8.14 -14.61 -6.79
C GLY A 62 -8.09 -14.27 -5.32
N SER A 63 -7.13 -14.86 -4.59
CA SER A 63 -6.98 -14.69 -3.15
C SER A 63 -5.52 -14.53 -2.74
N VAL A 64 -5.24 -13.51 -1.94
CA VAL A 64 -3.92 -13.13 -1.43
C VAL A 64 -3.87 -13.36 0.07
N ILE A 65 -2.78 -13.91 0.56
CA ILE A 65 -2.46 -13.95 1.98
C ILE A 65 -1.51 -12.80 2.28
N LEU A 66 -1.96 -11.86 3.11
CA LEU A 66 -1.14 -10.79 3.67
C LEU A 66 -0.59 -11.22 5.02
N GLY A 67 0.71 -11.28 5.16
CA GLY A 67 1.40 -11.42 6.44
C GLY A 67 1.79 -10.04 6.98
N CYS A 68 1.45 -9.75 8.26
CA CYS A 68 1.87 -8.54 8.96
C CYS A 68 2.41 -8.90 10.34
N GLY A 69 3.73 -8.84 10.52
CA GLY A 69 4.36 -9.29 11.75
C GLY A 69 4.02 -10.74 12.07
N ASN A 70 3.30 -10.99 13.17
CA ASN A 70 2.84 -12.32 13.58
C ASN A 70 1.39 -12.63 13.20
N ARG A 71 0.73 -11.76 12.42
CA ARG A 71 -0.64 -11.94 11.94
C ARG A 71 -0.65 -12.29 10.46
N SER A 72 -1.71 -12.98 10.03
CA SER A 72 -1.93 -13.34 8.64
C SER A 72 -3.39 -13.17 8.29
N TYR A 73 -3.67 -12.60 7.13
CA TYR A 73 -5.00 -12.29 6.65
C TYR A 73 -5.22 -12.90 5.28
N GLN A 74 -6.29 -13.67 5.13
CA GLN A 74 -6.75 -14.10 3.82
C GLN A 74 -7.65 -13.03 3.25
N MET A 75 -7.29 -12.53 2.07
CA MET A 75 -8.03 -11.51 1.34
C MET A 75 -8.54 -12.10 0.03
N GLU A 76 -9.78 -11.83 -0.28
CA GLU A 76 -10.45 -12.25 -1.52
C GLU A 76 -10.54 -11.08 -2.51
N CYS A 77 -10.86 -11.39 -3.76
CA CYS A 77 -11.07 -10.37 -4.80
C CYS A 77 -12.06 -9.29 -4.33
N GLY A 78 -11.59 -8.05 -4.33
CA GLY A 78 -12.27 -6.85 -3.87
C GLY A 78 -11.92 -6.44 -2.44
N ASP A 79 -11.28 -7.28 -1.62
CA ASP A 79 -10.83 -6.84 -0.30
C ASP A 79 -9.72 -5.80 -0.42
N ILE A 80 -9.80 -4.78 0.43
CA ILE A 80 -8.84 -3.67 0.52
C ILE A 80 -7.94 -3.92 1.72
N PHE A 81 -6.66 -3.61 1.59
CA PHE A 81 -5.71 -3.61 2.68
C PHE A 81 -5.06 -2.24 2.86
N PHE A 82 -4.74 -1.90 4.09
CA PHE A 82 -3.89 -0.77 4.46
C PHE A 82 -2.78 -1.28 5.37
N ILE A 83 -1.56 -0.85 5.10
CA ILE A 83 -0.35 -1.14 5.89
C ILE A 83 0.27 0.19 6.30
N ASN A 84 0.47 0.34 7.61
CA ASN A 84 1.06 1.54 8.17
C ASN A 84 2.57 1.60 7.90
N SER A 85 3.15 2.79 7.97
CA SER A 85 4.59 3.04 7.85
C SER A 85 5.41 2.12 8.79
N ASN A 86 6.52 1.61 8.28
CA ASN A 86 7.48 0.75 9.00
C ASN A 86 6.89 -0.58 9.52
N VAL A 87 5.83 -1.07 8.94
CA VAL A 87 5.24 -2.38 9.30
C VAL A 87 5.85 -3.49 8.45
N LEU A 88 6.41 -4.50 9.11
CA LEU A 88 6.94 -5.70 8.45
C LEU A 88 5.79 -6.50 7.84
N HIS A 89 5.82 -6.71 6.52
CA HIS A 89 4.75 -7.39 5.79
C HIS A 89 5.28 -8.25 4.63
N SER A 90 4.41 -9.13 4.14
CA SER A 90 4.65 -10.00 2.97
C SER A 90 3.34 -10.34 2.29
N MET A 91 3.38 -10.70 1.01
CA MET A 91 2.19 -11.14 0.27
C MET A 91 2.48 -12.38 -0.58
N HIS A 92 1.55 -13.32 -0.57
CA HIS A 92 1.62 -14.52 -1.40
C HIS A 92 0.23 -15.03 -1.75
N ARG A 93 0.17 -15.91 -2.75
CA ARG A 93 -1.07 -16.54 -3.20
C ARG A 93 -1.63 -17.48 -2.12
N ASN A 94 -2.92 -17.45 -1.92
CA ASN A 94 -3.62 -18.51 -1.21
C ASN A 94 -3.57 -19.80 -2.05
N SER A 95 -3.07 -20.89 -1.47
CA SER A 95 -2.85 -22.15 -2.17
C SER A 95 -4.12 -22.79 -2.77
N SER A 96 -5.31 -22.43 -2.25
CA SER A 96 -6.60 -22.89 -2.76
C SER A 96 -7.05 -22.18 -4.05
N HIS A 97 -6.35 -21.14 -4.47
CA HIS A 97 -6.67 -20.34 -5.66
C HIS A 97 -5.58 -20.48 -6.72
N LYS A 98 -5.97 -20.37 -7.99
CA LYS A 98 -5.04 -20.43 -9.12
C LYS A 98 -4.31 -19.11 -9.32
N PHE A 99 -5.01 -18.00 -9.09
CA PHE A 99 -4.52 -16.64 -9.30
C PHE A 99 -4.49 -15.86 -7.99
N ALA A 100 -3.62 -14.85 -7.94
CA ALA A 100 -3.54 -13.88 -6.88
C ALA A 100 -2.89 -12.59 -7.43
N ILE A 101 -3.72 -11.61 -7.75
CA ILE A 101 -3.31 -10.33 -8.33
C ILE A 101 -3.89 -9.22 -7.48
N PHE A 102 -3.08 -8.21 -7.19
CA PHE A 102 -3.52 -7.03 -6.46
C PHE A 102 -2.89 -5.76 -7.02
N LYS A 103 -3.58 -4.65 -6.81
CA LYS A 103 -3.08 -3.29 -7.04
C LYS A 103 -2.70 -2.68 -5.71
N SER A 104 -1.58 -1.95 -5.66
CA SER A 104 -1.21 -1.17 -4.48
C SER A 104 -0.68 0.21 -4.83
N ILE A 105 -0.71 1.10 -3.86
CA ILE A 105 -0.22 2.46 -3.87
C ILE A 105 0.66 2.61 -2.64
N ALA A 106 1.96 2.79 -2.85
CA ALA A 106 2.90 3.13 -1.79
C ALA A 106 3.16 4.64 -1.81
N PHE A 107 3.10 5.31 -0.65
CA PHE A 107 3.29 6.76 -0.58
C PHE A 107 3.84 7.21 0.77
N HIS A 108 4.73 8.20 0.73
CA HIS A 108 5.32 8.77 1.93
C HIS A 108 4.40 9.84 2.56
N SER A 109 4.41 9.95 3.88
CA SER A 109 3.58 10.89 4.64
C SER A 109 3.79 12.37 4.27
N SER A 110 4.99 12.72 3.77
CA SER A 110 5.31 14.08 3.33
C SER A 110 4.43 14.58 2.19
N LEU A 111 3.85 13.68 1.39
CA LEU A 111 2.89 14.05 0.36
C LEU A 111 1.66 14.80 0.93
N ILE A 112 1.23 14.42 2.14
CA ILE A 112 0.11 15.07 2.83
C ILE A 112 0.62 16.23 3.65
N SER A 113 1.65 16.01 4.47
CA SER A 113 2.31 17.07 5.24
C SER A 113 3.69 16.63 5.74
N ASP A 114 4.69 17.44 5.46
CA ASP A 114 6.04 17.37 6.03
C ASP A 114 6.21 18.28 7.26
N ASN A 115 5.26 19.19 7.50
CA ASN A 115 5.26 20.08 8.64
C ASN A 115 4.55 19.44 9.85
N VAL A 116 5.34 18.98 10.82
CA VAL A 116 4.87 18.32 12.04
C VAL A 116 3.96 19.19 12.93
N THR A 117 3.96 20.50 12.75
CA THR A 117 3.09 21.43 13.49
C THR A 117 1.80 21.76 12.75
N SER A 118 1.65 21.31 11.51
CA SER A 118 0.44 21.54 10.72
C SER A 118 -0.75 20.76 11.27
N ILE A 119 -1.95 21.25 11.03
CA ILE A 119 -3.20 20.55 11.36
C ILE A 119 -3.30 19.21 10.58
N PHE A 120 -2.76 19.15 9.38
CA PHE A 120 -2.77 17.94 8.55
C PHE A 120 -1.92 16.84 9.18
N TYR A 121 -0.75 17.19 9.72
CA TYR A 121 0.07 16.24 10.44
C TYR A 121 -0.54 15.85 11.78
N THR A 122 -0.81 16.83 12.66
CA THR A 122 -1.19 16.59 14.05
C THR A 122 -2.54 15.92 14.21
N LYS A 123 -3.49 16.20 13.31
CA LYS A 123 -4.86 15.67 13.39
C LYS A 123 -5.07 14.42 12.54
N TYR A 124 -4.39 14.29 11.41
CA TYR A 124 -4.69 13.22 10.44
C TYR A 124 -3.57 12.19 10.28
N LEU A 125 -2.30 12.60 10.21
CA LEU A 125 -1.18 11.67 10.04
C LEU A 125 -0.70 11.09 11.38
N PHE A 126 -0.36 11.94 12.34
CA PHE A 126 0.23 11.50 13.60
C PHE A 126 -0.61 10.46 14.35
N PRO A 127 -1.95 10.57 14.44
CA PRO A 127 -2.74 9.55 15.13
C PRO A 127 -2.70 8.16 14.48
N ILE A 128 -2.40 8.06 13.18
CA ILE A 128 -2.20 6.80 12.48
C ILE A 128 -0.75 6.32 12.66
N LEU A 129 0.22 7.18 12.39
CA LEU A 129 1.66 6.87 12.50
C LEU A 129 2.05 6.40 13.91
N SER A 130 1.51 7.04 14.96
CA SER A 130 1.83 6.74 16.35
C SER A 130 1.02 5.59 16.96
N ASN A 131 0.01 5.07 16.26
CA ASN A 131 -0.86 4.04 16.81
C ASN A 131 -0.25 2.64 16.65
N VAL A 132 0.38 2.16 17.71
CA VAL A 132 1.01 0.82 17.75
C VAL A 132 0.03 -0.35 17.55
N HIS A 133 -1.27 -0.10 17.67
CA HIS A 133 -2.34 -1.09 17.47
C HIS A 133 -2.96 -1.02 16.07
N PHE A 134 -2.73 0.05 15.31
CA PHE A 134 -3.22 0.24 13.94
C PHE A 134 -2.07 0.07 12.95
N LYS A 135 -1.54 -1.13 12.88
CA LYS A 135 -0.44 -1.48 11.97
C LYS A 135 -0.92 -1.80 10.58
N GLU A 136 -2.04 -2.48 10.50
CA GLU A 136 -2.72 -2.86 9.26
C GLU A 136 -4.22 -2.87 9.48
N CYS A 137 -4.95 -2.79 8.36
CA CYS A 137 -6.41 -2.89 8.36
C CYS A 137 -6.86 -3.58 7.07
N ILE A 138 -7.76 -4.56 7.19
CA ILE A 138 -8.45 -5.17 6.07
C ILE A 138 -9.88 -4.63 6.02
N ILE A 139 -10.29 -4.16 4.87
CA ILE A 139 -11.60 -3.53 4.65
C ILE A 139 -12.32 -4.33 3.56
N ASN A 140 -13.40 -4.98 3.93
CA ASN A 140 -14.22 -5.78 3.02
C ASN A 140 -15.55 -5.09 2.69
N LYS A 141 -16.32 -5.68 1.78
CA LYS A 141 -17.59 -5.13 1.24
C LYS A 141 -18.68 -4.87 2.29
N GLU A 142 -18.58 -5.47 3.47
CA GLU A 142 -19.57 -5.31 4.54
C GLU A 142 -19.35 -4.02 5.36
N GLN A 143 -18.19 -3.41 5.25
CA GLN A 143 -17.86 -2.21 6.01
C GLN A 143 -18.39 -0.94 5.35
N PRO A 144 -18.98 -0.01 6.10
CA PRO A 144 -19.62 1.19 5.54
C PRO A 144 -18.69 2.07 4.70
N ALA A 145 -17.40 2.11 5.04
CA ALA A 145 -16.40 2.92 4.34
C ALA A 145 -15.88 2.27 3.04
N TYR A 146 -16.19 0.99 2.79
CA TYR A 146 -15.61 0.20 1.70
C TYR A 146 -15.73 0.89 0.33
N GLN A 147 -16.96 1.23 -0.06
CA GLN A 147 -17.22 1.77 -1.40
C GLN A 147 -16.48 3.10 -1.63
N SER A 148 -16.50 3.98 -0.63
CA SER A 148 -15.80 5.27 -0.73
C SER A 148 -14.28 5.12 -0.83
N ILE A 149 -13.71 4.15 -0.09
CA ILE A 149 -12.26 3.86 -0.15
C ILE A 149 -11.91 3.26 -1.51
N LEU A 150 -12.67 2.28 -1.99
CA LEU A 150 -12.42 1.65 -3.28
C LEU A 150 -12.42 2.67 -4.43
N GLU A 151 -13.43 3.54 -4.50
CA GLU A 151 -13.52 4.59 -5.52
C GLU A 151 -12.31 5.55 -5.47
N ILE A 152 -11.86 5.92 -4.27
CA ILE A 152 -10.65 6.74 -4.10
C ILE A 152 -9.43 6.01 -4.64
N LEU A 153 -9.25 4.73 -4.31
CA LEU A 153 -8.08 3.93 -4.73
C LEU A 153 -8.05 3.71 -6.25
N GLU A 154 -9.19 3.38 -6.85
CA GLU A 154 -9.29 3.22 -8.29
C GLU A 154 -8.96 4.52 -9.03
N ASN A 155 -9.51 5.66 -8.58
CA ASN A 155 -9.21 6.96 -9.16
C ASN A 155 -7.72 7.34 -9.02
N ILE A 156 -7.13 7.15 -7.85
CA ILE A 156 -5.70 7.43 -7.62
C ILE A 156 -4.84 6.54 -8.52
N TRP A 157 -5.18 5.25 -8.61
CA TRP A 157 -4.41 4.31 -9.41
C TRP A 157 -4.48 4.67 -10.90
N ASP A 158 -5.67 4.96 -11.43
CA ASP A 158 -5.88 5.33 -12.83
C ASP A 158 -5.26 6.70 -13.15
N ASP A 159 -5.44 7.72 -12.31
CA ASP A 159 -4.83 9.03 -12.50
C ASP A 159 -3.29 8.94 -12.54
N THR A 160 -2.69 8.14 -11.66
CA THR A 160 -1.24 7.92 -11.63
C THR A 160 -0.77 7.09 -12.84
N TYR A 161 -1.51 6.06 -13.22
CA TYR A 161 -1.15 5.17 -14.33
C TYR A 161 -1.17 5.88 -15.68
N PHE A 162 -2.17 6.73 -15.92
CA PHE A 162 -2.33 7.46 -17.18
C PHE A 162 -1.68 8.85 -17.17
N GLU A 163 -1.15 9.30 -16.04
CA GLU A 163 -0.62 10.65 -15.83
C GLU A 163 -1.60 11.72 -16.37
N ASN A 164 -2.88 11.59 -15.98
CA ASN A 164 -3.93 12.51 -16.38
C ASN A 164 -3.59 13.95 -15.95
N THR A 165 -4.17 14.94 -16.60
CA THR A 165 -3.94 16.36 -16.25
C THR A 165 -4.16 16.60 -14.76
N ASP A 166 -3.17 17.20 -14.09
CA ASP A 166 -3.16 17.52 -12.65
C ASP A 166 -3.25 16.26 -11.75
N TYR A 167 -2.73 15.12 -12.21
CA TYR A 167 -2.83 13.86 -11.47
C TYR A 167 -2.17 13.93 -10.09
N GLU A 168 -1.06 14.63 -9.96
CA GLU A 168 -0.36 14.78 -8.65
C GLU A 168 -1.28 15.44 -7.62
N LEU A 169 -2.02 16.46 -8.02
CA LEU A 169 -2.97 17.16 -7.16
C LEU A 169 -4.17 16.25 -6.80
N LYS A 170 -4.70 15.51 -7.76
CA LYS A 170 -5.81 14.56 -7.55
C LYS A 170 -5.40 13.44 -6.61
N VAL A 171 -4.24 12.83 -6.83
CA VAL A 171 -3.68 11.78 -5.98
C VAL A 171 -3.49 12.28 -4.55
N ARG A 172 -2.86 13.44 -4.37
CA ARG A 172 -2.69 14.05 -3.04
C ARG A 172 -4.03 14.28 -2.34
N ASN A 173 -5.01 14.82 -3.05
CA ASN A 173 -6.34 15.09 -2.49
C ASN A 173 -7.07 13.77 -2.12
N GLY A 174 -6.99 12.76 -2.98
CA GLY A 174 -7.55 11.44 -2.71
C GLY A 174 -6.95 10.80 -1.47
N LEU A 175 -5.61 10.78 -1.36
CA LEU A 175 -4.89 10.24 -0.21
C LEU A 175 -5.20 11.04 1.07
N SER A 176 -5.34 12.37 0.99
CA SER A 176 -5.74 13.21 2.12
C SER A 176 -7.15 12.87 2.62
N THR A 177 -8.09 12.64 1.70
CA THR A 177 -9.47 12.21 2.02
C THR A 177 -9.47 10.81 2.66
N LEU A 178 -8.67 9.90 2.13
CA LEU A 178 -8.49 8.55 2.69
C LEU A 178 -8.06 8.59 4.15
N PHE A 179 -7.10 9.45 4.53
CA PHE A 179 -6.68 9.60 5.93
C PHE A 179 -7.78 10.12 6.83
N GLY A 180 -8.69 10.93 6.31
CA GLY A 180 -9.92 11.32 7.02
C GLY A 180 -10.79 10.11 7.36
N ILE A 181 -10.95 9.18 6.42
CA ILE A 181 -11.73 7.95 6.61
C ILE A 181 -11.00 6.98 7.54
N LEU A 182 -9.70 6.73 7.31
CA LEU A 182 -8.89 5.83 8.15
C LEU A 182 -8.88 6.26 9.64
N ASN A 183 -8.88 7.56 9.91
CA ASN A 183 -8.99 8.07 11.28
C ASN A 183 -10.34 7.78 11.96
N GLN A 184 -11.38 7.45 11.22
CA GLN A 184 -12.69 7.09 11.77
C GLN A 184 -12.80 5.58 12.07
N ILE A 185 -12.01 4.75 11.39
CA ILE A 185 -12.09 3.28 11.50
C ILE A 185 -10.95 2.65 12.32
N ARG A 186 -9.92 3.42 12.68
CA ARG A 186 -8.76 2.98 13.49
C ARG A 186 -9.11 2.67 14.95
#